data_ee3bc06d1df5459cd48b3ae8e180ceb4
#
_entry.id   ee3bc06d1df5459cd48b3ae8e180ceb4
#
_cell.length_a   1.000
_cell.length_b   1.000
_cell.length_c   1.000
_cell.angle_alpha   90.00
_cell.angle_beta   90.00
_cell.angle_gamma   90.00
#
_symmetry.space_group_name_H-M   'P 1'
#
loop_
_entity.id
_entity.type
_entity.pdbx_description
1 polymer ?
#
loop_
_entity_poly.entity_id
_entity_poly.type
_entity_poly.pdbx_seq_one_letter_code
_entity_poly.pdbx_strand_id
1 'polypeptide(L)'
;MNQSAGFTSTGEINPERAVITITSSSATSSAPMIAKSVLLRARFTAITLPSKRTFDAMRVAVISDIHANRQALEAVLASVDASGVDELWCLGDMVGYGADPNDCVNLVREHASVCLAGNHDLAVTGELRLDDFSRGAALAARWTLDVIGDDELQWLSSLSSEATAEQVGLFHGSPRDPVWEYVISTLLADLCFDTMRTRVGLIGHSHVALAFHRTDTELATGDARRAGDNVDTSNAHWLLNPGSVGQPRDGDPRAAWLILDTESGITHWQRTEYDIAGAAAAIRAARLPDSLAERLQYGQ
;
A
#
# COMPACT_ATOMS: atom_id res chain seq x y z
N MET A 1 43.26 -2.75 -37.96
CA MET A 1 43.99 -3.84 -37.29
C MET A 1 43.17 -4.21 -36.08
N ASN A 2 42.31 -5.20 -36.26
CA ASN A 2 42.40 -6.56 -35.68
C ASN A 2 42.16 -6.57 -34.16
N GLN A 3 41.29 -7.35 -33.55
CA GLN A 3 40.66 -8.64 -33.89
C GLN A 3 39.39 -8.83 -33.07
N SER A 4 38.42 -9.43 -33.71
CA SER A 4 37.26 -10.09 -33.13
C SER A 4 37.66 -11.37 -32.38
N ALA A 5 37.00 -11.66 -31.27
CA ALA A 5 36.95 -13.05 -30.78
C ALA A 5 35.53 -13.28 -30.23
N GLY A 6 34.75 -14.04 -30.97
CA GLY A 6 33.49 -14.61 -30.52
C GLY A 6 33.77 -15.84 -29.63
N PHE A 7 32.87 -16.03 -28.65
CA PHE A 7 32.74 -17.32 -27.95
C PHE A 7 31.26 -17.65 -27.84
N THR A 8 30.85 -18.62 -28.64
CA THR A 8 29.64 -19.40 -28.43
C THR A 8 29.98 -20.56 -27.47
N SER A 9 29.18 -20.73 -26.43
CA SER A 9 29.15 -22.00 -25.67
C SER A 9 27.76 -22.16 -25.06
N THR A 10 26.98 -23.01 -25.70
CA THR A 10 25.82 -23.69 -25.12
C THR A 10 26.34 -24.74 -24.14
N GLY A 11 25.91 -24.67 -22.88
CA GLY A 11 26.21 -25.67 -21.86
C GLY A 11 25.05 -25.79 -20.90
N GLU A 12 24.27 -26.85 -21.03
CA GLU A 12 23.27 -27.29 -20.08
C GLU A 12 23.93 -27.52 -18.71
N ILE A 13 23.36 -26.92 -17.67
CA ILE A 13 23.81 -27.10 -16.27
C ILE A 13 22.92 -28.16 -15.62
N ASN A 14 23.52 -29.28 -15.29
CA ASN A 14 22.91 -30.37 -14.51
C ASN A 14 23.01 -30.03 -13.01
N PRO A 15 21.91 -30.03 -12.23
CA PRO A 15 21.87 -29.48 -10.85
C PRO A 15 22.36 -30.43 -9.73
N GLU A 16 23.02 -31.54 -10.01
CA GLU A 16 23.33 -32.53 -8.97
C GLU A 16 24.77 -32.58 -8.44
N ARG A 17 25.66 -31.65 -8.76
CA ARG A 17 27.01 -31.62 -8.19
C ARG A 17 27.53 -30.22 -7.89
N ALA A 18 27.14 -29.66 -6.74
CA ALA A 18 27.89 -28.56 -6.13
C ALA A 18 28.84 -29.12 -5.05
N VAL A 19 30.14 -29.28 -5.38
CA VAL A 19 31.18 -29.54 -4.40
C VAL A 19 31.77 -28.21 -3.98
N ILE A 20 31.51 -27.82 -2.72
CA ILE A 20 32.15 -26.65 -2.11
C ILE A 20 33.47 -27.10 -1.52
N THR A 21 34.60 -26.68 -2.11
CA THR A 21 35.94 -26.86 -1.55
C THR A 21 36.28 -25.64 -0.71
N ILE A 22 36.36 -25.83 0.61
CA ILE A 22 36.87 -24.81 1.53
C ILE A 22 38.35 -25.07 1.73
N THR A 23 39.25 -24.22 1.19
CA THR A 23 40.66 -24.21 1.49
C THR A 23 40.94 -23.30 2.68
N SER A 24 41.34 -23.87 3.81
CA SER A 24 41.97 -23.13 4.89
C SER A 24 43.49 -23.36 4.87
N SER A 25 44.24 -22.28 4.73
CA SER A 25 45.69 -22.29 4.93
C SER A 25 46.01 -21.93 6.37
N SER A 26 46.72 -22.79 7.08
CA SER A 26 47.53 -22.37 8.22
C SER A 26 48.68 -23.37 8.42
N ALA A 27 49.83 -22.82 8.78
CA ALA A 27 51.16 -23.43 8.79
C ALA A 27 51.40 -24.34 9.99
N THR A 28 52.22 -25.38 9.67
CA THR A 28 53.28 -26.05 10.45
C THR A 28 53.18 -26.20 11.96
N SER A 29 53.08 -27.44 12.45
CA SER A 29 53.99 -28.02 13.46
C SER A 29 53.81 -29.53 13.52
N SER A 30 54.92 -30.24 13.59
CA SER A 30 55.15 -31.68 13.54
C SER A 30 54.85 -32.38 14.87
N ALA A 31 54.12 -33.49 14.85
CA ALA A 31 54.40 -34.77 15.56
C ALA A 31 53.24 -35.76 15.33
N PRO A 32 53.50 -37.11 15.34
CA PRO A 32 52.50 -38.09 14.93
C PRO A 32 51.69 -38.59 16.11
N MET A 33 50.40 -38.63 16.01
CA MET A 33 49.54 -39.39 16.93
C MET A 33 48.42 -40.11 16.20
N ILE A 34 48.38 -41.36 16.44
CA ILE A 34 47.48 -42.47 16.14
C ILE A 34 46.05 -42.03 15.84
N ALA A 35 45.60 -42.31 14.61
CA ALA A 35 44.23 -42.13 14.16
C ALA A 35 43.30 -43.18 14.84
N LYS A 36 42.45 -42.75 15.76
CA LYS A 36 41.21 -43.44 16.10
C LYS A 36 40.08 -42.83 15.27
N SER A 37 39.62 -43.56 14.26
CA SER A 37 38.45 -43.20 13.46
C SER A 37 37.21 -43.24 14.37
N VAL A 38 36.71 -42.07 14.76
CA VAL A 38 35.39 -41.90 15.34
C VAL A 38 34.41 -41.63 14.19
N LEU A 39 33.62 -42.64 13.85
CA LEU A 39 32.51 -42.49 12.91
C LEU A 39 31.43 -41.64 13.57
N LEU A 40 31.49 -40.34 13.34
CA LEU A 40 30.39 -39.44 13.74
C LEU A 40 29.24 -39.61 12.74
N ARG A 41 28.24 -40.42 13.08
CA ARG A 41 26.98 -40.47 12.34
C ARG A 41 26.23 -39.16 12.60
N ALA A 42 26.39 -38.20 11.70
CA ALA A 42 25.49 -37.03 11.66
C ALA A 42 24.05 -37.54 11.38
N ARG A 43 23.20 -37.49 12.37
CA ARG A 43 21.74 -37.62 12.17
C ARG A 43 21.31 -36.32 11.50
N PHE A 44 21.12 -36.34 10.20
CA PHE A 44 20.35 -35.31 9.51
C PHE A 44 18.89 -35.45 9.97
N THR A 45 18.49 -34.63 10.91
CA THR A 45 17.07 -34.37 11.14
C THR A 45 16.62 -33.61 9.89
N ALA A 46 15.74 -34.22 9.11
CA ALA A 46 15.09 -33.52 7.99
C ALA A 46 14.42 -32.28 8.61
N ILE A 47 14.94 -31.10 8.26
CA ILE A 47 14.23 -29.85 8.51
C ILE A 47 13.03 -29.94 7.57
N THR A 48 11.88 -30.30 8.13
CA THR A 48 10.59 -30.16 7.45
C THR A 48 10.45 -28.65 7.21
N LEU A 49 10.63 -28.23 5.97
CA LEU A 49 10.24 -26.88 5.56
C LEU A 49 8.79 -26.72 6.00
N PRO A 50 8.43 -25.60 6.64
CA PRO A 50 7.03 -25.37 6.98
C PRO A 50 6.21 -25.58 5.72
N SER A 51 5.19 -26.44 5.80
CA SER A 51 4.19 -26.61 4.76
C SER A 51 3.80 -25.22 4.27
N LYS A 52 3.64 -25.05 2.95
CA LYS A 52 3.02 -23.84 2.39
C LYS A 52 1.96 -23.38 3.37
N ARG A 53 2.14 -22.18 3.98
CA ARG A 53 1.01 -21.56 4.67
C ARG A 53 -0.08 -21.49 3.62
N THR A 54 -1.12 -22.26 3.78
CA THR A 54 -2.37 -21.99 3.11
C THR A 54 -2.77 -20.63 3.65
N PHE A 55 -2.71 -19.60 2.79
CA PHE A 55 -3.28 -18.31 3.13
C PHE A 55 -4.76 -18.59 3.44
N ASP A 56 -5.21 -18.18 4.61
CA ASP A 56 -6.64 -18.24 4.88
C ASP A 56 -7.29 -17.29 3.89
N ALA A 57 -8.29 -17.83 3.15
CA ALA A 57 -9.11 -17.04 2.24
C ALA A 57 -9.65 -15.82 2.99
N MET A 58 -9.31 -14.63 2.58
CA MET A 58 -9.66 -13.41 3.29
C MET A 58 -10.21 -12.35 2.34
N ARG A 59 -11.30 -11.73 2.74
CA ARG A 59 -11.88 -10.57 2.06
C ARG A 59 -11.50 -9.31 2.81
N VAL A 60 -10.82 -8.41 2.14
CA VAL A 60 -10.28 -7.18 2.73
C VAL A 60 -10.99 -5.98 2.12
N ALA A 61 -11.52 -5.10 2.97
CA ALA A 61 -11.89 -3.76 2.55
C ALA A 61 -10.65 -2.86 2.53
N VAL A 62 -10.48 -2.07 1.48
CA VAL A 62 -9.37 -1.13 1.33
C VAL A 62 -9.90 0.29 1.19
N ILE A 63 -9.47 1.17 2.06
CA ILE A 63 -9.81 2.60 2.10
C ILE A 63 -8.55 3.45 1.99
N SER A 64 -8.70 4.68 1.52
CA SER A 64 -7.62 5.66 1.40
C SER A 64 -8.19 7.08 1.42
N ASP A 65 -7.34 8.06 1.76
CA ASP A 65 -7.63 9.48 1.57
C ASP A 65 -8.94 9.91 2.25
N ILE A 66 -9.00 9.69 3.57
CA ILE A 66 -10.17 9.95 4.42
C ILE A 66 -10.32 11.45 4.69
N HIS A 67 -9.19 12.12 4.89
CA HIS A 67 -9.11 13.57 5.00
C HIS A 67 -10.06 14.17 6.03
N ALA A 68 -10.04 13.62 7.25
CA ALA A 68 -10.83 14.13 8.38
C ALA A 68 -12.33 14.33 8.05
N ASN A 69 -12.87 13.55 7.09
CA ASN A 69 -14.28 13.52 6.72
C ASN A 69 -14.98 12.37 7.45
N ARG A 70 -15.36 12.62 8.70
CA ARG A 70 -16.00 11.64 9.56
C ARG A 70 -17.30 11.09 8.96
N GLN A 71 -18.12 11.96 8.35
CA GLN A 71 -19.41 11.57 7.77
C GLN A 71 -19.22 10.52 6.65
N ALA A 72 -18.18 10.68 5.83
CA ALA A 72 -17.85 9.72 4.80
C ALA A 72 -17.28 8.43 5.39
N LEU A 73 -16.37 8.54 6.37
CA LEU A 73 -15.76 7.37 7.01
C LEU A 73 -16.79 6.51 7.73
N GLU A 74 -17.67 7.10 8.55
CA GLU A 74 -18.74 6.37 9.26
C GLU A 74 -19.67 5.64 8.27
N ALA A 75 -20.05 6.28 7.16
CA ALA A 75 -20.86 5.65 6.13
C ALA A 75 -20.14 4.47 5.45
N VAL A 76 -18.85 4.62 5.16
CA VAL A 76 -18.03 3.53 4.59
C VAL A 76 -17.87 2.38 5.58
N LEU A 77 -17.56 2.64 6.86
CA LEU A 77 -17.44 1.61 7.88
C LEU A 77 -18.74 0.80 8.03
N ALA A 78 -19.89 1.46 8.04
CA ALA A 78 -21.18 0.77 8.06
C ALA A 78 -21.41 -0.11 6.81
N SER A 79 -20.93 0.32 5.63
CA SER A 79 -20.99 -0.46 4.39
C SER A 79 -20.01 -1.65 4.41
N VAL A 80 -18.84 -1.46 4.99
CA VAL A 80 -17.81 -2.50 5.19
C VAL A 80 -18.36 -3.60 6.11
N ASP A 81 -18.94 -3.24 7.25
CA ASP A 81 -19.56 -4.18 8.19
C ASP A 81 -20.67 -5.01 7.52
N ALA A 82 -21.50 -4.38 6.67
CA ALA A 82 -22.57 -5.04 5.94
C ALA A 82 -22.05 -5.97 4.80
N SER A 83 -20.81 -5.79 4.36
CA SER A 83 -20.23 -6.52 3.21
C SER A 83 -19.62 -7.88 3.59
N GLY A 84 -19.48 -8.18 4.88
CA GLY A 84 -18.91 -9.45 5.35
C GLY A 84 -17.45 -9.60 4.92
N VAL A 85 -16.65 -8.55 5.07
CA VAL A 85 -15.19 -8.57 4.93
C VAL A 85 -14.56 -8.98 6.26
N ASP A 86 -13.36 -9.54 6.20
CA ASP A 86 -12.64 -10.04 7.37
C ASP A 86 -11.74 -8.97 8.00
N GLU A 87 -11.19 -8.08 7.16
CA GLU A 87 -10.27 -7.02 7.57
C GLU A 87 -10.53 -5.70 6.84
N LEU A 88 -10.04 -4.62 7.44
CA LEU A 88 -9.97 -3.28 6.85
C LEU A 88 -8.52 -2.83 6.78
N TRP A 89 -8.06 -2.39 5.61
CA TRP A 89 -6.75 -1.78 5.38
C TRP A 89 -6.91 -0.31 4.97
N CYS A 90 -6.13 0.59 5.59
CA CYS A 90 -6.12 2.02 5.31
C CYS A 90 -4.78 2.42 4.69
N LEU A 91 -4.82 3.03 3.51
CA LEU A 91 -3.62 3.43 2.75
C LEU A 91 -3.13 4.85 3.09
N GLY A 92 -3.62 5.46 4.19
CA GLY A 92 -3.15 6.75 4.67
C GLY A 92 -4.03 7.94 4.29
N ASP A 93 -3.54 9.13 4.59
CA ASP A 93 -4.24 10.42 4.52
C ASP A 93 -5.55 10.40 5.32
N MET A 94 -5.41 10.07 6.60
CA MET A 94 -6.52 10.10 7.55
C MET A 94 -6.93 11.51 7.93
N VAL A 95 -5.97 12.44 7.94
CA VAL A 95 -6.16 13.84 8.32
C VAL A 95 -5.98 14.81 7.15
N GLY A 96 -6.10 16.10 7.42
CA GLY A 96 -6.04 17.16 6.39
C GLY A 96 -7.39 17.42 5.73
N TYR A 97 -7.56 18.60 5.15
CA TYR A 97 -8.74 19.12 4.46
C TYR A 97 -10.02 19.20 5.29
N GLY A 98 -10.47 18.12 5.91
CA GLY A 98 -11.73 18.03 6.67
C GLY A 98 -11.62 18.50 8.11
N ALA A 99 -12.72 18.39 8.86
CA ALA A 99 -12.91 19.06 10.14
C ALA A 99 -12.83 18.11 11.36
N ASP A 100 -12.80 16.79 11.17
CA ASP A 100 -12.91 15.82 12.26
C ASP A 100 -11.67 14.90 12.36
N PRO A 101 -10.41 15.45 12.50
CA PRO A 101 -9.20 14.63 12.43
C PRO A 101 -9.11 13.60 13.54
N ASN A 102 -9.43 13.96 14.80
CA ASN A 102 -9.34 13.05 15.94
C ASN A 102 -10.30 11.87 15.79
N ASP A 103 -11.54 12.15 15.42
CA ASP A 103 -12.56 11.10 15.23
C ASP A 103 -12.15 10.14 14.12
N CYS A 104 -11.64 10.65 12.98
CA CYS A 104 -11.18 9.82 11.87
C CYS A 104 -9.98 8.95 12.25
N VAL A 105 -8.98 9.50 12.92
CA VAL A 105 -7.83 8.73 13.41
C VAL A 105 -8.26 7.62 14.36
N ASN A 106 -9.14 7.93 15.31
CA ASN A 106 -9.62 6.97 16.30
C ASN A 106 -10.45 5.85 15.65
N LEU A 107 -11.35 6.18 14.73
CA LEU A 107 -12.14 5.20 13.98
C LEU A 107 -11.22 4.26 13.15
N VAL A 108 -10.24 4.79 12.44
CA VAL A 108 -9.30 3.96 11.68
C VAL A 108 -8.49 3.07 12.61
N ARG A 109 -7.97 3.62 13.72
CA ARG A 109 -7.19 2.85 14.71
C ARG A 109 -8.00 1.71 15.35
N GLU A 110 -9.31 1.88 15.51
CA GLU A 110 -10.20 0.88 16.08
C GLU A 110 -10.54 -0.24 15.08
N HIS A 111 -10.73 0.09 13.79
CA HIS A 111 -11.31 -0.82 12.81
C HIS A 111 -10.28 -1.43 11.84
N ALA A 112 -9.18 -0.73 11.54
CA ALA A 112 -8.23 -1.19 10.53
C ALA A 112 -7.10 -2.04 11.14
N SER A 113 -6.83 -3.18 10.53
CA SER A 113 -5.73 -4.08 10.90
C SER A 113 -4.39 -3.65 10.30
N VAL A 114 -4.40 -2.92 9.18
CA VAL A 114 -3.21 -2.33 8.55
C VAL A 114 -3.49 -0.87 8.24
N CYS A 115 -2.57 0.01 8.65
CA CYS A 115 -2.66 1.45 8.41
C CYS A 115 -1.33 1.98 7.90
N LEU A 116 -1.39 2.84 6.89
CA LEU A 116 -0.25 3.62 6.41
C LEU A 116 -0.41 5.10 6.81
N ALA A 117 0.72 5.83 6.81
CA ALA A 117 0.70 7.29 6.82
C ALA A 117 0.75 7.83 5.39
N GLY A 118 -0.15 8.76 5.07
CA GLY A 118 -0.07 9.53 3.84
C GLY A 118 0.72 10.83 4.02
N ASN A 119 0.87 11.59 2.93
CA ASN A 119 1.62 12.84 3.00
C ASN A 119 0.98 13.88 3.93
N HIS A 120 -0.35 13.91 4.05
CA HIS A 120 -1.02 14.79 5.01
C HIS A 120 -0.80 14.37 6.45
N ASP A 121 -0.78 13.08 6.74
CA ASP A 121 -0.46 12.55 8.07
C ASP A 121 0.99 12.92 8.45
N LEU A 122 1.95 12.70 7.53
CA LEU A 122 3.36 13.07 7.72
C LEU A 122 3.58 14.58 7.84
N ALA A 123 2.76 15.41 7.19
CA ALA A 123 2.83 16.86 7.36
C ALA A 123 2.38 17.29 8.75
N VAL A 124 1.35 16.64 9.31
CA VAL A 124 0.83 16.91 10.65
C VAL A 124 1.79 16.38 11.73
N THR A 125 2.49 15.28 11.49
CA THR A 125 3.53 14.78 12.42
C THR A 125 4.83 15.58 12.35
N GLY A 126 4.96 16.49 11.36
CA GLY A 126 6.15 17.35 11.19
C GLY A 126 7.29 16.70 10.41
N GLU A 127 7.07 15.53 9.81
CA GLU A 127 8.05 14.85 8.97
C GLU A 127 8.16 15.49 7.57
N LEU A 128 7.07 16.13 7.10
CA LEU A 128 7.05 16.87 5.84
C LEU A 128 6.83 18.37 6.07
N ARG A 129 7.43 19.18 5.20
CA ARG A 129 7.29 20.62 5.25
C ARG A 129 5.99 21.06 4.60
N LEU A 130 5.26 21.97 5.26
CA LEU A 130 4.01 22.53 4.72
C LEU A 130 4.24 23.41 3.47
N ASP A 131 5.46 23.82 3.20
CA ASP A 131 5.82 24.60 2.01
C ASP A 131 5.68 23.81 0.70
N ASP A 132 5.69 22.46 0.80
CA ASP A 132 5.56 21.56 -0.34
C ASP A 132 4.07 21.32 -0.73
N PHE A 133 3.14 21.83 0.08
CA PHE A 133 1.71 21.66 -0.11
C PHE A 133 1.06 22.85 -0.82
N SER A 134 -0.08 22.60 -1.50
CA SER A 134 -0.92 23.69 -1.97
C SER A 134 -1.38 24.56 -0.80
N ARG A 135 -1.70 25.84 -1.09
CA ARG A 135 -2.13 26.78 -0.05
C ARG A 135 -3.31 26.26 0.79
N GLY A 136 -4.30 25.63 0.16
CA GLY A 136 -5.46 25.08 0.85
C GLY A 136 -5.09 23.90 1.75
N ALA A 137 -4.24 23.01 1.27
CA ALA A 137 -3.73 21.86 2.02
C ALA A 137 -2.87 22.30 3.21
N ALA A 138 -1.94 23.26 3.02
CA ALA A 138 -1.12 23.79 4.09
C ALA A 138 -1.93 24.51 5.19
N LEU A 139 -2.99 25.23 4.81
CA LEU A 139 -3.89 25.86 5.79
C LEU A 139 -4.66 24.80 6.60
N ALA A 140 -5.17 23.77 5.95
CA ALA A 140 -5.86 22.67 6.62
C ALA A 140 -4.91 21.89 7.54
N ALA A 141 -3.69 21.59 7.11
CA ALA A 141 -2.71 20.90 7.93
C ALA A 141 -2.30 21.71 9.18
N ARG A 142 -2.13 23.02 9.06
CA ARG A 142 -1.90 23.92 10.24
C ARG A 142 -3.06 23.89 11.21
N TRP A 143 -4.29 23.99 10.68
CA TRP A 143 -5.46 23.91 11.52
C TRP A 143 -5.58 22.53 12.21
N THR A 144 -5.26 21.45 11.49
CA THR A 144 -5.23 20.10 12.07
C THR A 144 -4.23 20.02 13.22
N LEU A 145 -3.02 20.60 13.08
CA LEU A 145 -2.02 20.69 14.15
C LEU A 145 -2.53 21.41 15.39
N ASP A 146 -3.40 22.41 15.23
CA ASP A 146 -3.97 23.18 16.36
C ASP A 146 -5.06 22.40 17.12
N VAL A 147 -5.65 21.33 16.55
CA VAL A 147 -6.81 20.62 17.12
C VAL A 147 -6.61 19.13 17.36
N ILE A 148 -5.56 18.54 16.77
CA ILE A 148 -5.27 17.10 16.94
C ILE A 148 -4.79 16.81 18.36
N GLY A 149 -5.23 15.68 18.92
CA GLY A 149 -4.81 15.23 20.23
C GLY A 149 -3.39 14.64 20.21
N ASP A 150 -2.73 14.68 21.36
CA ASP A 150 -1.37 14.15 21.51
C ASP A 150 -1.33 12.62 21.23
N ASP A 151 -2.35 11.89 21.64
CA ASP A 151 -2.44 10.43 21.45
C ASP A 151 -2.62 10.07 19.96
N GLU A 152 -3.46 10.82 19.23
CA GLU A 152 -3.67 10.67 17.80
C GLU A 152 -2.40 11.03 17.02
N LEU A 153 -1.74 12.12 17.39
CA LEU A 153 -0.50 12.56 16.77
C LEU A 153 0.62 11.54 16.99
N GLN A 154 0.75 10.99 18.20
CA GLN A 154 1.72 9.97 18.50
C GLN A 154 1.48 8.68 17.70
N TRP A 155 0.21 8.28 17.55
CA TRP A 155 -0.12 7.10 16.76
C TRP A 155 0.18 7.32 15.27
N LEU A 156 -0.20 8.46 14.67
CA LEU A 156 0.14 8.81 13.30
C LEU A 156 1.65 8.76 13.06
N SER A 157 2.46 9.30 13.98
CA SER A 157 3.93 9.29 13.90
C SER A 157 4.55 7.89 13.95
N SER A 158 3.79 6.86 14.32
CA SER A 158 4.27 5.48 14.36
C SER A 158 4.07 4.72 13.04
N LEU A 159 3.33 5.31 12.10
CA LEU A 159 2.95 4.66 10.84
C LEU A 159 4.01 4.86 9.76
N SER A 160 4.11 3.89 8.84
CA SER A 160 4.92 3.97 7.62
C SER A 160 4.02 4.30 6.43
N SER A 161 4.59 4.87 5.36
CA SER A 161 3.87 5.11 4.10
C SER A 161 3.85 3.90 3.15
N GLU A 162 4.50 2.80 3.53
CA GLU A 162 4.48 1.53 2.81
C GLU A 162 4.45 0.34 3.76
N ALA A 163 3.84 -0.75 3.31
CA ALA A 163 3.81 -2.03 3.99
C ALA A 163 3.66 -3.19 2.99
N THR A 164 3.71 -4.41 3.49
CA THR A 164 3.28 -5.61 2.76
C THR A 164 2.42 -6.44 3.69
N ALA A 165 1.21 -6.74 3.24
CA ALA A 165 0.26 -7.60 3.94
C ALA A 165 -0.24 -8.67 2.96
N GLU A 166 -0.35 -9.92 3.38
CA GLU A 166 -0.85 -11.05 2.58
C GLU A 166 -0.29 -11.09 1.13
N GLN A 167 1.01 -10.79 0.96
CA GLN A 167 1.71 -10.68 -0.33
C GLN A 167 1.21 -9.55 -1.26
N VAL A 168 0.42 -8.63 -0.74
CA VAL A 168 0.01 -7.40 -1.41
C VAL A 168 0.92 -6.27 -0.95
N GLY A 169 1.50 -5.53 -1.88
CA GLY A 169 2.24 -4.31 -1.59
C GLY A 169 1.26 -3.17 -1.30
N LEU A 170 1.51 -2.42 -0.25
CA LEU A 170 0.67 -1.30 0.18
C LEU A 170 1.53 -0.04 0.18
N PHE A 171 1.06 1.01 -0.49
CA PHE A 171 1.77 2.28 -0.63
C PHE A 171 0.75 3.41 -0.56
N HIS A 172 1.06 4.51 0.14
CA HIS A 172 0.18 5.67 0.04
C HIS A 172 0.29 6.31 -1.36
N GLY A 173 1.50 6.66 -1.81
CA GLY A 173 1.76 7.20 -3.15
C GLY A 173 1.97 6.09 -4.19
N SER A 174 3.19 5.57 -4.27
CA SER A 174 3.56 4.53 -5.24
C SER A 174 4.67 3.60 -4.72
N PRO A 175 4.94 2.46 -5.39
CA PRO A 175 6.10 1.61 -5.09
C PRO A 175 7.45 2.31 -5.26
N ARG A 176 7.54 3.41 -6.02
CA ARG A 176 8.76 4.18 -6.31
C ARG A 176 8.96 5.34 -5.34
N ASP A 177 7.86 5.98 -4.97
CA ASP A 177 7.79 7.06 -4.00
C ASP A 177 6.51 6.88 -3.17
N PRO A 178 6.60 6.21 -2.01
CA PRO A 178 5.43 5.89 -1.19
C PRO A 178 4.67 7.09 -0.65
N VAL A 179 5.21 8.30 -0.79
CA VAL A 179 4.64 9.51 -0.19
C VAL A 179 4.03 10.47 -1.21
N TRP A 180 4.72 10.73 -2.35
CA TRP A 180 4.37 11.86 -3.21
C TRP A 180 3.96 11.50 -4.64
N GLU A 181 4.26 10.32 -5.14
CA GLU A 181 4.02 10.02 -6.55
C GLU A 181 2.54 9.73 -6.84
N TYR A 182 1.95 10.54 -7.72
CA TYR A 182 0.63 10.31 -8.30
C TYR A 182 0.70 9.32 -9.45
N VAL A 183 0.18 8.11 -9.30
CA VAL A 183 0.10 7.15 -10.41
C VAL A 183 -1.24 7.33 -11.13
N ILE A 184 -1.26 8.19 -12.15
CA ILE A 184 -2.46 8.56 -12.92
C ILE A 184 -2.30 8.25 -14.42
N SER A 185 -1.23 7.59 -14.82
CA SER A 185 -0.98 7.22 -16.22
C SER A 185 -0.37 5.84 -16.33
N THR A 186 -0.56 5.19 -17.48
CA THR A 186 0.02 3.88 -17.79
C THR A 186 1.55 3.91 -17.78
N LEU A 187 2.17 5.02 -18.18
CA LEU A 187 3.62 5.17 -18.13
C LEU A 187 4.16 5.11 -16.69
N LEU A 188 3.53 5.84 -15.76
CA LEU A 188 3.94 5.81 -14.35
C LEU A 188 3.67 4.44 -13.73
N ALA A 189 2.55 3.81 -14.05
CA ALA A 189 2.25 2.46 -13.60
C ALA A 189 3.28 1.44 -14.12
N ASP A 190 3.72 1.57 -15.37
CA ASP A 190 4.74 0.70 -15.94
C ASP A 190 6.07 0.78 -15.19
N LEU A 191 6.51 1.99 -14.85
CA LEU A 191 7.69 2.23 -14.01
C LEU A 191 7.53 1.71 -12.58
N CYS A 192 6.33 1.76 -12.02
CA CYS A 192 6.02 1.19 -10.70
C CYS A 192 6.14 -0.33 -10.70
N PHE A 193 5.69 -1.01 -11.75
CA PHE A 193 5.82 -2.46 -11.88
C PHE A 193 7.27 -2.94 -11.89
N ASP A 194 8.21 -2.13 -12.39
CA ASP A 194 9.65 -2.48 -12.34
C ASP A 194 10.24 -2.45 -10.92
N THR A 195 9.62 -1.71 -10.02
CA THR A 195 10.05 -1.55 -8.62
C THR A 195 9.31 -2.51 -7.69
N MET A 196 8.08 -2.87 -8.02
CA MET A 196 7.18 -3.68 -7.21
C MET A 196 7.71 -5.10 -7.02
N ARG A 197 7.66 -5.62 -5.79
CA ARG A 197 8.08 -6.99 -5.44
C ARG A 197 6.92 -7.96 -5.32
N THR A 198 5.69 -7.45 -5.31
CA THR A 198 4.45 -8.20 -5.19
C THR A 198 3.70 -8.19 -6.53
N ARG A 199 2.81 -9.16 -6.74
CA ARG A 199 1.98 -9.17 -7.96
C ARG A 199 0.87 -8.12 -7.93
N VAL A 200 0.34 -7.84 -6.75
CA VAL A 200 -0.68 -6.84 -6.51
C VAL A 200 -0.10 -5.75 -5.63
N GLY A 201 -0.29 -4.50 -6.01
CA GLY A 201 -0.02 -3.31 -5.22
C GLY A 201 -1.29 -2.48 -5.06
N LEU A 202 -1.47 -1.93 -3.88
CA LEU A 202 -2.54 -0.98 -3.55
C LEU A 202 -1.92 0.39 -3.32
N ILE A 203 -2.51 1.42 -3.93
CA ILE A 203 -2.05 2.81 -3.85
C ILE A 203 -3.22 3.75 -3.55
N GLY A 204 -2.94 4.93 -2.99
CA GLY A 204 -3.92 5.99 -2.71
C GLY A 204 -3.56 7.30 -3.41
N HIS A 205 -3.56 8.40 -2.63
CA HIS A 205 -3.02 9.73 -2.91
C HIS A 205 -3.66 10.49 -4.08
N SER A 206 -3.98 9.85 -5.19
CA SER A 206 -4.60 10.52 -6.34
C SER A 206 -6.09 10.83 -6.17
N HIS A 207 -6.76 10.20 -5.23
CA HIS A 207 -8.21 10.25 -4.99
C HIS A 207 -9.07 9.80 -6.17
N VAL A 208 -8.49 9.12 -7.13
CA VAL A 208 -9.16 8.59 -8.32
C VAL A 208 -9.14 7.08 -8.26
N ALA A 209 -10.30 6.46 -8.41
CA ALA A 209 -10.40 5.01 -8.50
C ALA A 209 -9.80 4.53 -9.83
N LEU A 210 -8.72 3.74 -9.77
CA LEU A 210 -7.91 3.33 -10.92
C LEU A 210 -7.51 1.87 -10.82
N ALA A 211 -7.31 1.23 -11.97
CA ALA A 211 -6.63 -0.05 -12.06
C ALA A 211 -5.67 -0.05 -13.25
N PHE A 212 -4.43 -0.41 -12.99
CA PHE A 212 -3.41 -0.66 -13.99
C PHE A 212 -2.96 -2.11 -13.90
N HIS A 213 -2.65 -2.70 -15.06
CA HIS A 213 -2.08 -4.04 -15.11
C HIS A 213 -0.99 -4.14 -16.17
N ARG A 214 -0.07 -5.08 -15.94
CA ARG A 214 1.00 -5.43 -16.87
C ARG A 214 1.23 -6.92 -16.88
N THR A 215 1.28 -7.51 -18.08
CA THR A 215 1.75 -8.88 -18.30
C THR A 215 3.27 -8.89 -18.53
N ASP A 216 3.89 -10.06 -18.53
CA ASP A 216 5.35 -10.19 -18.77
C ASP A 216 5.78 -9.76 -20.19
N THR A 217 4.84 -9.64 -21.12
CA THR A 217 5.11 -9.39 -22.55
C THR A 217 4.59 -8.06 -23.08
N GLU A 218 3.82 -7.32 -22.28
CA GLU A 218 3.13 -6.09 -22.72
C GLU A 218 3.43 -4.95 -21.76
N LEU A 219 3.34 -3.72 -22.26
CA LEU A 219 3.41 -2.52 -21.43
C LEU A 219 2.16 -2.37 -20.57
N ALA A 220 2.26 -1.58 -19.52
CA ALA A 220 1.15 -1.31 -18.64
C ALA A 220 -0.04 -0.70 -19.38
N THR A 221 -1.23 -1.19 -19.09
CA THR A 221 -2.52 -0.64 -19.49
C THR A 221 -3.40 -0.41 -18.27
N GLY A 222 -4.41 0.43 -18.39
CA GLY A 222 -5.32 0.69 -17.26
C GLY A 222 -6.20 1.89 -17.50
N ASP A 223 -7.20 2.04 -16.63
CA ASP A 223 -8.23 3.08 -16.72
C ASP A 223 -8.90 3.34 -15.36
N ALA A 224 -9.77 4.35 -15.35
CA ALA A 224 -10.59 4.69 -14.20
C ALA A 224 -11.65 3.62 -13.92
N ARG A 225 -12.00 3.47 -12.65
CA ARG A 225 -12.97 2.49 -12.16
C ARG A 225 -14.20 3.17 -11.57
N ARG A 226 -15.32 2.48 -11.65
CA ARG A 226 -16.63 2.93 -11.16
C ARG A 226 -17.21 1.93 -10.17
N ALA A 227 -18.22 2.34 -9.44
CA ALA A 227 -18.98 1.44 -8.57
C ALA A 227 -19.48 0.21 -9.34
N GLY A 228 -19.21 -0.97 -8.81
CA GLY A 228 -19.57 -2.26 -9.40
C GLY A 228 -18.56 -2.84 -10.38
N ASP A 229 -17.55 -2.06 -10.79
CA ASP A 229 -16.44 -2.61 -11.59
C ASP A 229 -15.67 -3.66 -10.77
N ASN A 230 -15.14 -4.65 -11.49
CA ASN A 230 -14.31 -5.69 -10.90
C ASN A 230 -13.15 -6.05 -11.82
N VAL A 231 -12.08 -6.61 -11.25
CA VAL A 231 -10.96 -7.21 -11.99
C VAL A 231 -10.54 -8.52 -11.32
N ASP A 232 -9.98 -9.42 -12.12
CA ASP A 232 -9.28 -10.60 -11.65
C ASP A 232 -7.78 -10.34 -11.67
N THR A 233 -7.17 -10.29 -10.48
CA THR A 233 -5.75 -9.99 -10.30
C THR A 233 -4.84 -11.22 -10.45
N SER A 234 -5.37 -12.40 -10.77
CA SER A 234 -4.62 -13.66 -10.79
C SER A 234 -3.64 -13.78 -11.97
N ASN A 235 -3.85 -13.03 -13.06
CA ASN A 235 -3.22 -13.28 -14.36
C ASN A 235 -2.12 -12.28 -14.75
N ALA A 236 -1.93 -11.19 -13.98
CA ALA A 236 -0.99 -10.13 -14.31
C ALA A 236 -0.41 -9.49 -13.04
N HIS A 237 0.51 -8.54 -13.20
CA HIS A 237 0.82 -7.59 -12.15
C HIS A 237 -0.24 -6.49 -12.15
N TRP A 238 -0.71 -6.13 -10.95
CA TRP A 238 -1.77 -5.15 -10.79
C TRP A 238 -1.37 -4.04 -9.83
N LEU A 239 -1.76 -2.82 -10.16
CA LEU A 239 -1.67 -1.66 -9.30
C LEU A 239 -3.07 -1.03 -9.23
N LEU A 240 -3.65 -1.02 -8.03
CA LEU A 240 -5.06 -0.69 -7.81
C LEU A 240 -5.18 0.49 -6.85
N ASN A 241 -6.04 1.44 -7.18
CA ASN A 241 -6.38 2.56 -6.32
C ASN A 241 -7.88 2.48 -5.97
N PRO A 242 -8.25 2.46 -4.67
CA PRO A 242 -9.65 2.45 -4.26
C PRO A 242 -10.40 3.74 -4.59
N GLY A 243 -9.69 4.83 -4.86
CA GLY A 243 -10.21 6.19 -4.81
C GLY A 243 -10.13 6.76 -3.39
N SER A 244 -10.88 7.81 -3.10
CA SER A 244 -10.87 8.50 -1.80
C SER A 244 -12.19 8.31 -1.06
N VAL A 245 -12.09 8.06 0.26
CA VAL A 245 -13.26 8.08 1.15
C VAL A 245 -13.76 9.50 1.35
N GLY A 246 -12.86 10.42 1.70
CA GLY A 246 -13.25 11.74 2.19
C GLY A 246 -13.30 12.85 1.15
N GLN A 247 -12.56 12.71 0.04
CA GLN A 247 -12.47 13.75 -0.99
C GLN A 247 -12.22 13.13 -2.39
N PRO A 248 -13.18 12.40 -2.98
CA PRO A 248 -13.07 11.88 -4.34
C PRO A 248 -12.78 12.98 -5.36
N ARG A 249 -11.96 12.66 -6.41
CA ARG A 249 -11.57 13.60 -7.48
C ARG A 249 -11.82 13.04 -8.89
N ASP A 250 -12.74 12.13 -9.02
CA ASP A 250 -13.09 11.45 -10.27
C ASP A 250 -14.51 11.81 -10.78
N GLY A 251 -15.11 12.86 -10.21
CA GLY A 251 -16.43 13.36 -10.60
C GLY A 251 -17.61 12.64 -9.94
N ASP A 252 -17.36 11.64 -9.10
CA ASP A 252 -18.37 10.98 -8.29
C ASP A 252 -18.20 11.39 -6.82
N PRO A 253 -19.13 12.16 -6.23
CA PRO A 253 -18.97 12.68 -4.86
C PRO A 253 -19.13 11.62 -3.77
N ARG A 254 -19.57 10.40 -4.10
CA ARG A 254 -19.74 9.32 -3.14
C ARG A 254 -18.38 8.79 -2.67
N ALA A 255 -18.27 8.45 -1.40
CA ALA A 255 -17.05 7.87 -0.83
C ALA A 255 -16.64 6.60 -1.55
N ALA A 256 -15.38 6.51 -1.96
CA ALA A 256 -14.83 5.39 -2.73
C ALA A 256 -14.03 4.44 -1.83
N TRP A 257 -14.15 3.14 -2.09
CA TRP A 257 -13.39 2.09 -1.46
C TRP A 257 -13.43 0.82 -2.33
N LEU A 258 -12.64 -0.20 -2.01
CA LEU A 258 -12.69 -1.48 -2.73
C LEU A 258 -12.68 -2.68 -1.79
N ILE A 259 -13.12 -3.83 -2.30
CA ILE A 259 -12.98 -5.13 -1.66
C ILE A 259 -11.98 -5.95 -2.49
N LEU A 260 -10.97 -6.50 -1.85
CA LEU A 260 -10.03 -7.48 -2.42
C LEU A 260 -10.28 -8.84 -1.77
N ASP A 261 -10.60 -9.84 -2.56
CA ASP A 261 -10.61 -11.24 -2.14
C ASP A 261 -9.25 -11.85 -2.44
N THR A 262 -8.49 -12.17 -1.39
CA THR A 262 -7.09 -12.62 -1.52
C THR A 262 -6.96 -14.05 -2.04
N GLU A 263 -8.02 -14.87 -1.94
CA GLU A 263 -8.03 -16.24 -2.46
C GLU A 263 -8.32 -16.26 -3.95
N SER A 264 -9.43 -15.63 -4.35
CA SER A 264 -9.85 -15.60 -5.77
C SER A 264 -9.08 -14.59 -6.60
N GLY A 265 -8.48 -13.58 -5.98
CA GLY A 265 -7.89 -12.42 -6.66
C GLY A 265 -8.92 -11.46 -7.24
N ILE A 266 -10.21 -11.65 -6.96
CA ILE A 266 -11.25 -10.74 -7.47
C ILE A 266 -11.33 -9.49 -6.61
N THR A 267 -11.30 -8.35 -7.29
CA THR A 267 -11.38 -7.03 -6.64
C THR A 267 -12.63 -6.30 -7.12
N HIS A 268 -13.36 -5.64 -6.21
CA HIS A 268 -14.59 -4.90 -6.50
C HIS A 268 -14.50 -3.47 -6.01
N TRP A 269 -14.76 -2.47 -6.87
CA TRP A 269 -14.88 -1.06 -6.47
C TRP A 269 -16.27 -0.76 -5.96
N GLN A 270 -16.31 -0.03 -4.84
CA GLN A 270 -17.52 0.34 -4.11
C GLN A 270 -17.67 1.87 -4.05
N ARG A 271 -18.91 2.34 -3.94
CA ARG A 271 -19.24 3.74 -3.64
C ARG A 271 -20.33 3.79 -2.59
N THR A 272 -20.12 4.59 -1.58
CA THR A 272 -21.07 4.78 -0.47
C THR A 272 -21.55 6.23 -0.43
N GLU A 273 -22.84 6.42 -0.41
CA GLU A 273 -23.45 7.74 -0.16
C GLU A 273 -23.23 8.14 1.29
N TYR A 274 -22.98 9.44 1.53
CA TYR A 274 -22.81 9.98 2.88
C TYR A 274 -23.41 11.38 2.98
N ASP A 275 -23.48 11.96 4.17
CA ASP A 275 -23.96 13.32 4.41
C ASP A 275 -22.93 14.37 3.97
N ILE A 276 -22.86 14.63 2.67
CA ILE A 276 -21.97 15.64 2.07
C ILE A 276 -22.25 17.03 2.64
N ALA A 277 -23.55 17.36 2.89
CA ALA A 277 -23.93 18.66 3.41
C ALA A 277 -23.44 18.85 4.86
N GLY A 278 -23.53 17.81 5.68
CA GLY A 278 -22.98 17.78 7.04
C GLY A 278 -21.47 17.92 7.06
N ALA A 279 -20.74 17.18 6.20
CA ALA A 279 -19.30 17.31 6.06
C ALA A 279 -18.87 18.73 5.63
N ALA A 280 -19.55 19.30 4.64
CA ALA A 280 -19.31 20.68 4.20
C ALA A 280 -19.62 21.71 5.29
N ALA A 281 -20.67 21.50 6.09
CA ALA A 281 -21.01 22.36 7.22
C ALA A 281 -19.94 22.29 8.33
N ALA A 282 -19.39 21.09 8.61
CA ALA A 282 -18.31 20.91 9.58
C ALA A 282 -17.04 21.66 9.17
N ILE A 283 -16.64 21.56 7.89
CA ILE A 283 -15.50 22.32 7.33
C ILE A 283 -15.70 23.84 7.51
N ARG A 284 -16.90 24.38 7.23
CA ARG A 284 -17.21 25.80 7.41
C ARG A 284 -17.23 26.21 8.88
N ALA A 285 -17.78 25.36 9.75
CA ALA A 285 -17.78 25.60 11.20
C ALA A 285 -16.37 25.67 11.78
N ALA A 286 -15.46 24.84 11.27
CA ALA A 286 -14.03 24.86 11.60
C ALA A 286 -13.29 26.06 11.00
N ARG A 287 -13.93 26.91 10.20
CA ARG A 287 -13.35 28.07 9.49
C ARG A 287 -12.20 27.66 8.54
N LEU A 288 -12.22 26.47 8.04
CA LEU A 288 -11.37 26.02 6.96
C LEU A 288 -11.77 26.68 5.63
N PRO A 289 -10.89 26.71 4.61
CA PRO A 289 -11.22 27.32 3.31
C PRO A 289 -12.51 26.75 2.71
N ASP A 290 -13.45 27.62 2.31
CA ASP A 290 -14.78 27.22 1.80
C ASP A 290 -14.69 26.35 0.54
N SER A 291 -13.64 26.53 -0.27
CA SER A 291 -13.34 25.68 -1.43
C SER A 291 -13.17 24.20 -1.07
N LEU A 292 -12.77 23.86 0.16
CA LEU A 292 -12.66 22.49 0.64
C LEU A 292 -14.05 21.88 0.91
N ALA A 293 -15.02 22.70 1.32
CA ALA A 293 -16.41 22.29 1.51
C ALA A 293 -17.16 22.20 0.16
N GLU A 294 -16.94 23.17 -0.73
CA GLU A 294 -17.62 23.24 -2.03
C GLU A 294 -17.30 22.05 -2.92
N ARG A 295 -16.04 21.63 -2.96
CA ARG A 295 -15.57 20.55 -3.86
C ARG A 295 -16.17 19.18 -3.56
N LEU A 296 -16.60 18.93 -2.31
CA LEU A 296 -17.17 17.63 -1.91
C LEU A 296 -18.40 17.24 -2.73
N GLN A 297 -19.26 18.21 -3.08
CA GLN A 297 -20.49 17.95 -3.83
C GLN A 297 -20.24 17.59 -5.32
N TYR A 298 -19.03 17.84 -5.82
CA TYR A 298 -18.69 17.60 -7.24
C TYR A 298 -17.72 16.44 -7.44
N GLY A 299 -17.19 15.86 -6.37
CA GLY A 299 -16.14 14.85 -6.46
C GLY A 299 -14.85 15.41 -7.10
N GLN A 300 -14.37 16.59 -6.61
CA GLN A 300 -13.22 17.34 -7.16
C GLN A 300 -12.14 17.63 -6.12
#